data_bd93051a408ed459cfb5259e350bc2d5
#
_entry.id   bd93051a408ed459cfb5259e350bc2d5
#
_cell.length_a   1.000
_cell.length_b   1.000
_cell.length_c   1.000
_cell.angle_alpha   90.00
_cell.angle_beta   90.00
_cell.angle_gamma   90.00
#
_symmetry.space_group_name_H-M   'P 1'
#
loop_
_entity.id
_entity.type
_entity.pdbx_description
1 polymer ?
#
loop_
_entity_poly.entity_id
_entity_poly.type
_entity_poly.pdbx_seq_one_letter_code
_entity_poly.pdbx_strand_id
1 'polypeptide(L)'
;SMTWAGAFQTSRLVSRIYRTPFGETGTNSLLQYMIDDAWTAEKGNSAKAPAISLSGSKTNNYKDSDLWLRDGAYIRLKNIKVGYSFPKAMLQKFRISSLRLSLSGYNLLTFSDLDFCDPESNPDGRAYPLIKVVNFGLKIGF
;
A
#
# COMPACT_ATOMS: atom_id res chain seq x y z
N SER A 1 -12.61 -7.84 18.28
CA SER A 1 -12.83 -6.58 17.57
C SER A 1 -12.17 -6.62 16.20
N MET A 2 -12.75 -5.88 15.27
CA MET A 2 -12.25 -5.76 13.91
C MET A 2 -12.49 -4.33 13.43
N THR A 3 -11.51 -3.72 12.77
CA THR A 3 -11.60 -2.35 12.28
C THR A 3 -11.18 -2.30 10.82
N TRP A 4 -12.04 -1.71 10.01
CA TRP A 4 -11.78 -1.43 8.60
C TRP A 4 -11.61 0.06 8.39
N ALA A 5 -10.79 0.43 7.43
CA ALA A 5 -10.69 1.77 6.89
C ALA A 5 -10.78 1.72 5.37
N GLY A 6 -11.30 2.76 4.77
CA GLY A 6 -11.38 2.86 3.32
C GLY A 6 -11.68 4.27 2.89
N ALA A 7 -11.34 4.56 1.66
CA ALA A 7 -11.73 5.77 0.95
C ALA A 7 -12.22 5.37 -0.45
N PHE A 8 -13.26 6.04 -0.90
CA PHE A 8 -13.90 5.80 -2.19
C PHE A 8 -14.00 7.14 -2.93
N GLN A 9 -14.10 7.09 -4.25
CA GLN A 9 -14.19 8.29 -5.10
C GLN A 9 -13.01 9.27 -4.88
N THR A 10 -11.81 8.71 -4.72
CA THR A 10 -10.59 9.50 -4.54
C THR A 10 -9.65 9.25 -5.70
N SER A 11 -8.96 10.30 -6.13
CA SER A 11 -7.95 10.21 -7.17
C SER A 11 -6.57 10.49 -6.58
N ARG A 12 -5.57 9.76 -7.05
CA ARG A 12 -4.18 9.94 -6.69
C ARG A 12 -3.36 10.33 -7.91
N LEU A 13 -2.64 11.42 -7.79
CA LEU A 13 -1.69 11.82 -8.81
C LEU A 13 -0.40 11.00 -8.65
N VAL A 14 0.04 10.35 -9.73
CA VAL A 14 1.32 9.65 -9.74
C VAL A 14 2.44 10.64 -9.46
N SER A 15 3.24 10.39 -8.46
CA SER A 15 4.36 11.27 -8.10
C SER A 15 5.34 11.43 -9.28
N ARG A 16 5.96 12.61 -9.40
CA ARG A 16 6.97 12.89 -10.44
C ARG A 16 8.14 11.90 -10.44
N ILE A 17 8.50 11.37 -9.28
CA ILE A 17 9.54 10.33 -9.16
C ILE A 17 9.17 9.08 -9.95
N TYR A 18 7.89 8.70 -9.97
CA TYR A 18 7.41 7.49 -10.65
C TYR A 18 7.01 7.72 -12.10
N ARG A 19 6.85 8.95 -12.57
CA ARG A 19 6.44 9.24 -13.94
C ARG A 19 7.51 9.88 -14.83
N THR A 20 8.59 10.43 -14.20
CA THR A 20 9.66 11.11 -14.96
C THR A 20 10.87 10.19 -15.09
N PRO A 21 11.13 9.65 -16.32
CA PRO A 21 12.34 8.88 -16.58
C PRO A 21 13.58 9.72 -16.29
N PHE A 22 14.59 9.11 -15.67
CA PHE A 22 15.87 9.73 -15.31
C PHE A 22 15.78 10.95 -14.38
N GLY A 23 14.56 11.39 -14.00
CA GLY A 23 14.34 12.55 -13.13
C GLY A 23 14.75 13.89 -13.73
N GLU A 24 14.60 14.95 -12.96
CA GLU A 24 14.97 16.30 -13.37
C GLU A 24 16.49 16.50 -13.44
N THR A 25 17.21 15.74 -12.66
CA THR A 25 18.68 15.84 -12.47
C THR A 25 19.45 14.66 -13.10
N GLY A 26 18.77 13.77 -13.83
CA GLY A 26 19.38 12.57 -14.37
C GLY A 26 19.76 11.50 -13.34
N THR A 27 19.26 11.63 -12.10
CA THR A 27 19.62 10.75 -10.98
C THR A 27 18.63 9.62 -10.75
N ASN A 28 17.44 9.68 -11.36
CA ASN A 28 16.44 8.62 -11.22
C ASN A 28 16.72 7.49 -12.22
N SER A 29 16.36 6.28 -11.79
CA SER A 29 16.40 5.10 -12.67
C SER A 29 15.21 5.09 -13.62
N LEU A 30 15.36 4.40 -14.74
CA LEU A 30 14.26 4.05 -15.62
C LEU A 30 13.58 2.79 -15.04
N LEU A 31 12.31 2.88 -14.73
CA LEU A 31 11.54 1.77 -14.18
C LEU A 31 10.93 0.93 -15.32
N GLN A 32 10.79 -0.37 -15.12
CA GLN A 32 10.32 -1.30 -16.16
C GLN A 32 8.97 -0.88 -16.74
N TYR A 33 7.99 -0.51 -15.90
CA TYR A 33 6.68 -0.09 -16.39
C TYR A 33 6.73 1.19 -17.26
N MET A 34 7.74 2.08 -17.05
CA MET A 34 7.92 3.26 -17.89
C MET A 34 8.28 2.84 -19.32
N ILE A 35 9.05 1.75 -19.48
CA ILE A 35 9.38 1.17 -20.79
C ILE A 35 8.16 0.47 -21.38
N ASP A 36 7.48 -0.32 -20.56
CA ASP A 36 6.36 -1.15 -20.98
C ASP A 36 5.14 -0.32 -21.39
N ASP A 37 4.89 0.80 -20.74
CA ASP A 37 3.76 1.69 -21.01
C ASP A 37 4.08 2.83 -21.99
N ALA A 38 5.38 3.09 -22.27
CA ALA A 38 5.79 4.19 -23.14
C ALA A 38 5.27 4.04 -24.57
N TRP A 39 4.93 5.18 -25.15
CA TRP A 39 4.58 5.26 -26.55
C TRP A 39 5.78 4.95 -27.44
N THR A 40 5.57 4.08 -28.39
CA THR A 40 6.46 3.79 -29.53
C THR A 40 5.65 3.76 -30.81
N ALA A 41 6.30 3.88 -31.95
CA ALA A 41 5.61 3.80 -33.25
C ALA A 41 4.88 2.46 -33.47
N GLU A 42 5.37 1.39 -32.87
CA GLU A 42 4.77 0.06 -32.92
C GLU A 42 3.51 -0.06 -32.03
N LYS A 43 3.54 0.55 -30.83
CA LYS A 43 2.41 0.52 -29.88
C LYS A 43 1.29 1.49 -30.27
N GLY A 44 1.63 2.61 -30.89
CA GLY A 44 0.66 3.62 -31.30
C GLY A 44 -0.31 3.99 -30.16
N ASN A 45 -1.62 3.88 -30.42
CA ASN A 45 -2.66 4.24 -29.46
C ASN A 45 -2.83 3.23 -28.30
N SER A 46 -2.14 2.11 -28.29
CA SER A 46 -2.19 1.16 -27.16
C SER A 46 -1.24 1.55 -26.01
N ALA A 47 -0.38 2.53 -26.23
CA ALA A 47 0.50 3.05 -25.19
C ALA A 47 -0.28 3.74 -24.07
N LYS A 48 0.13 3.53 -22.83
CA LYS A 48 -0.51 4.12 -21.63
C LYS A 48 0.25 5.34 -21.11
N ALA A 49 1.45 5.58 -21.61
CA ALA A 49 2.30 6.69 -21.20
C ALA A 49 2.94 7.35 -22.42
N PRO A 50 3.39 8.62 -22.32
CA PRO A 50 4.10 9.30 -23.40
C PRO A 50 5.43 8.62 -23.73
N ALA A 51 5.97 8.94 -24.91
CA ALA A 51 7.32 8.49 -25.28
C ALA A 51 8.35 8.94 -24.25
N ILE A 52 9.33 8.07 -23.99
CA ILE A 52 10.42 8.36 -23.07
C ILE A 52 11.27 9.50 -23.62
N SER A 53 11.53 10.50 -22.79
CA SER A 53 12.37 11.64 -23.10
C SER A 53 13.49 11.78 -22.08
N LEU A 54 14.70 12.00 -22.54
CA LEU A 54 15.86 12.29 -21.69
C LEU A 54 15.77 13.68 -21.04
N SER A 55 14.95 14.57 -21.59
CA SER A 55 14.72 15.93 -21.08
C SER A 55 13.44 16.00 -20.24
N GLY A 56 13.27 15.11 -19.28
CA GLY A 56 12.03 14.95 -18.52
C GLY A 56 11.46 16.22 -17.88
N SER A 57 12.31 17.14 -17.43
CA SER A 57 11.87 18.41 -16.82
C SER A 57 11.39 19.44 -17.83
N LYS A 58 11.79 19.34 -19.09
CA LYS A 58 11.50 20.34 -20.14
C LYS A 58 10.30 19.98 -21.02
N THR A 59 9.73 18.79 -20.86
CA THR A 59 8.60 18.34 -21.66
C THR A 59 7.27 18.50 -20.90
N ASN A 60 6.19 18.73 -21.64
CA ASN A 60 4.84 18.74 -21.05
C ASN A 60 4.36 17.34 -20.64
N ASN A 61 5.00 16.28 -21.13
CA ASN A 61 4.59 14.89 -20.96
C ASN A 61 4.50 14.46 -19.48
N TYR A 62 5.32 15.06 -18.62
CA TYR A 62 5.42 14.68 -17.20
C TYR A 62 4.85 15.75 -16.26
N LYS A 63 4.16 16.75 -16.80
CA LYS A 63 3.38 17.71 -15.99
C LYS A 63 2.15 17.04 -15.40
N ASP A 64 1.59 17.66 -14.38
CA ASP A 64 0.34 17.23 -13.76
C ASP A 64 -0.78 17.29 -14.80
N SER A 65 -1.41 16.16 -15.01
CA SER A 65 -2.52 16.00 -15.98
C SER A 65 -3.34 14.77 -15.61
N ASP A 66 -4.50 14.65 -16.22
CA ASP A 66 -5.41 13.51 -16.04
C ASP A 66 -4.77 12.17 -16.42
N LEU A 67 -3.80 12.19 -17.35
CA LEU A 67 -3.03 11.01 -17.73
C LEU A 67 -2.36 10.33 -16.53
N TRP A 68 -1.98 11.12 -15.53
CA TRP A 68 -1.26 10.65 -14.34
C TRP A 68 -2.16 10.49 -13.11
N LEU A 69 -3.47 10.66 -13.27
CA LEU A 69 -4.42 10.33 -12.22
C LEU A 69 -4.70 8.83 -12.20
N ARG A 70 -4.73 8.27 -11.02
CA ARG A 70 -5.11 6.88 -10.75
C ARG A 70 -6.24 6.86 -9.74
N ASP A 71 -7.06 5.82 -9.82
CA ASP A 71 -8.06 5.60 -8.79
C ASP A 71 -7.36 5.33 -7.45
N GLY A 72 -7.67 6.12 -6.46
CA GLY A 72 -7.11 6.02 -5.12
C GLY A 72 -8.03 5.29 -4.16
N ALA A 73 -9.11 4.69 -4.65
CA ALA A 73 -10.02 3.95 -3.81
C ALA A 73 -9.33 2.75 -3.16
N TYR A 74 -9.66 2.50 -1.90
CA TYR A 74 -9.13 1.35 -1.19
C TYR A 74 -10.04 0.94 -0.04
N ILE A 75 -9.88 -0.30 0.38
CA ILE A 75 -10.39 -0.82 1.65
C ILE A 75 -9.30 -1.63 2.35
N ARG A 76 -9.13 -1.41 3.65
CA ARG A 76 -8.07 -2.04 4.44
C ARG A 76 -8.60 -2.59 5.76
N LEU A 77 -8.22 -3.84 6.05
CA LEU A 77 -8.37 -4.39 7.39
C LEU A 77 -7.22 -3.88 8.27
N LYS A 78 -7.50 -2.80 9.01
CA LYS A 78 -6.50 -2.14 9.86
C LYS A 78 -6.15 -2.93 11.09
N ASN A 79 -7.16 -3.48 11.72
CA ASN A 79 -6.98 -4.15 13.01
C ASN A 79 -7.97 -5.29 13.15
N ILE A 80 -7.46 -6.45 13.53
CA ILE A 80 -8.26 -7.56 14.02
C ILE A 80 -7.69 -8.03 15.35
N LYS A 81 -8.56 -8.24 16.33
CA LYS A 81 -8.17 -8.77 17.64
C LYS A 81 -9.18 -9.80 18.09
N VAL A 82 -8.68 -11.01 18.31
CA VAL A 82 -9.41 -12.15 18.84
C VAL A 82 -8.75 -12.59 20.14
N GLY A 83 -9.55 -12.85 21.16
CA GLY A 83 -9.04 -13.31 22.43
C GLY A 83 -10.02 -14.32 23.04
N TYR A 84 -9.47 -15.36 23.63
CA TYR A 84 -10.23 -16.38 24.32
C TYR A 84 -9.70 -16.53 25.75
N SER A 85 -10.60 -16.47 26.72
CA SER A 85 -10.31 -16.72 28.12
C SER A 85 -10.90 -18.05 28.51
N PHE A 86 -10.06 -18.94 29.01
CA PHE A 86 -10.48 -20.28 29.39
C PHE A 86 -11.34 -20.24 30.69
N PRO A 87 -12.40 -21.05 30.76
CA PRO A 87 -13.23 -21.14 31.95
C PRO A 87 -12.42 -21.63 33.17
N LYS A 88 -12.67 -21.06 34.35
CA LYS A 88 -11.97 -21.43 35.59
C LYS A 88 -12.09 -22.92 35.92
N ALA A 89 -13.24 -23.54 35.65
CA ALA A 89 -13.47 -24.95 35.89
C ALA A 89 -12.45 -25.89 35.16
N MET A 90 -11.97 -25.49 33.99
CA MET A 90 -10.92 -26.24 33.26
C MET A 90 -9.54 -26.04 33.86
N LEU A 91 -9.28 -24.86 34.42
CA LEU A 91 -7.96 -24.44 34.90
C LEU A 91 -7.64 -24.94 36.30
N GLN A 92 -8.66 -25.20 37.12
CA GLN A 92 -8.50 -25.67 38.50
C GLN A 92 -7.68 -26.94 38.63
N LYS A 93 -7.80 -27.87 37.66
CA LYS A 93 -7.00 -29.10 37.61
C LYS A 93 -5.49 -28.86 37.54
N PHE A 94 -5.09 -27.71 36.98
CA PHE A 94 -3.70 -27.33 36.73
C PHE A 94 -3.18 -26.29 37.70
N ARG A 95 -3.97 -25.91 38.74
CA ARG A 95 -3.63 -24.84 39.68
C ARG A 95 -3.36 -23.49 39.04
N ILE A 96 -4.01 -23.23 37.88
CA ILE A 96 -3.94 -21.97 37.15
C ILE A 96 -5.18 -21.17 37.46
N SER A 97 -5.01 -19.91 37.89
CA SER A 97 -6.11 -19.02 38.20
C SER A 97 -6.78 -18.39 36.99
N SER A 98 -5.99 -18.14 35.95
CA SER A 98 -6.48 -17.58 34.68
C SER A 98 -5.57 -17.94 33.50
N LEU A 99 -6.19 -18.18 32.37
CA LEU A 99 -5.49 -18.40 31.09
C LEU A 99 -6.23 -17.65 29.98
N ARG A 100 -5.52 -16.80 29.29
CA ARG A 100 -6.04 -16.08 28.12
C ARG A 100 -5.08 -16.15 26.95
N LEU A 101 -5.61 -16.56 25.80
CA LEU A 101 -4.95 -16.47 24.51
C LEU A 101 -5.47 -15.24 23.77
N SER A 102 -4.59 -14.56 23.05
CA SER A 102 -4.96 -13.45 22.19
C SER A 102 -4.17 -13.49 20.90
N LEU A 103 -4.84 -13.20 19.80
CA LEU A 103 -4.26 -13.00 18.47
C LEU A 103 -4.67 -11.62 18.00
N SER A 104 -3.71 -10.83 17.56
CA SER A 104 -4.01 -9.55 16.95
C SER A 104 -3.18 -9.36 15.67
N GLY A 105 -3.78 -8.71 14.70
CA GLY A 105 -3.14 -8.39 13.44
C GLY A 105 -3.41 -6.95 13.03
N TYR A 106 -2.44 -6.34 12.38
CA TYR A 106 -2.51 -4.98 11.88
C TYR A 106 -2.17 -4.94 10.40
N ASN A 107 -2.94 -4.14 9.64
CA ASN A 107 -2.75 -3.93 8.20
C ASN A 107 -2.68 -5.23 7.38
N LEU A 108 -3.48 -6.24 7.74
CA LEU A 108 -3.36 -7.59 7.20
C LEU A 108 -3.76 -7.66 5.73
N LEU A 109 -4.84 -6.97 5.35
CA LEU A 109 -5.40 -6.99 4.01
C LEU A 109 -5.60 -5.57 3.53
N THR A 110 -5.21 -5.31 2.29
CA THR A 110 -5.48 -4.06 1.58
C THR A 110 -5.94 -4.42 0.17
N PHE A 111 -7.07 -3.87 -0.22
CA PHE A 111 -7.61 -3.95 -1.57
C PHE A 111 -7.53 -2.55 -2.16
N SER A 112 -6.79 -2.38 -3.22
CA SER A 112 -6.57 -1.12 -3.93
C SER A 112 -6.04 -1.42 -5.32
N ASP A 113 -6.38 -0.60 -6.28
CA ASP A 113 -5.85 -0.65 -7.65
C ASP A 113 -4.53 0.15 -7.80
N LEU A 114 -4.07 0.78 -6.71
CA LEU A 114 -2.79 1.48 -6.70
C LEU A 114 -1.63 0.48 -6.58
N ASP A 115 -0.76 0.49 -7.56
CA ASP A 115 0.41 -0.39 -7.67
C ASP A 115 1.74 0.32 -7.35
N PHE A 116 1.75 1.66 -7.36
CA PHE A 116 2.97 2.45 -7.19
C PHE A 116 3.17 3.00 -5.76
N CYS A 117 2.14 3.03 -4.92
CA CYS A 117 2.24 3.51 -3.54
C CYS A 117 1.16 2.91 -2.64
N ASP A 118 1.37 2.98 -1.34
CA ASP A 118 0.32 2.65 -0.36
C ASP A 118 -0.80 3.71 -0.41
N PRO A 119 -2.09 3.33 -0.50
CA PRO A 119 -3.20 4.27 -0.65
C PRO A 119 -3.38 5.23 0.53
N GLU A 120 -2.87 4.91 1.71
CA GLU A 120 -2.90 5.81 2.89
C GLU A 120 -1.64 6.66 3.03
N SER A 121 -0.58 6.33 2.31
CA SER A 121 0.66 7.09 2.38
C SER A 121 0.63 8.34 1.50
N ASN A 122 1.53 9.27 1.75
CA ASN A 122 1.70 10.43 0.89
C ASN A 122 2.20 9.97 -0.50
N PRO A 123 1.59 10.43 -1.60
CA PRO A 123 1.96 10.02 -2.96
C PRO A 123 3.30 10.55 -3.46
N ASP A 124 4.08 11.26 -2.63
CA ASP A 124 5.41 11.78 -3.00
C ASP A 124 6.47 10.68 -3.22
N GLY A 125 6.12 9.41 -2.97
CA GLY A 125 6.98 8.26 -3.18
C GLY A 125 8.08 8.06 -2.14
N ARG A 126 8.07 8.86 -1.08
CA ARG A 126 9.08 8.81 0.00
C ARG A 126 8.56 8.17 1.29
N ALA A 127 7.26 7.87 1.34
CA ALA A 127 6.66 7.26 2.50
C ALA A 127 7.04 5.77 2.60
N TYR A 128 7.38 5.35 3.79
CA TYR A 128 7.62 3.94 4.07
C TYR A 128 6.28 3.17 4.02
N PRO A 129 6.19 2.04 3.32
CA PRO A 129 4.95 1.28 3.24
C PRO A 129 4.54 0.75 4.62
N LEU A 130 3.23 0.70 4.87
CA LEU A 130 2.69 0.15 6.10
C LEU A 130 2.97 -1.35 6.19
N ILE A 131 3.60 -1.76 7.28
CA ILE A 131 3.95 -3.16 7.52
C ILE A 131 2.73 -3.94 8.03
N LYS A 132 2.68 -5.23 7.66
CA LYS A 132 1.74 -6.19 8.24
C LYS A 132 2.34 -6.75 9.52
N VAL A 133 1.57 -6.75 10.59
CA VAL A 133 2.03 -7.26 11.89
C VAL A 133 1.03 -8.26 12.42
N VAL A 134 1.52 -9.40 12.91
CA VAL A 134 0.73 -10.40 13.63
C VAL A 134 1.35 -10.61 15.00
N ASN A 135 0.55 -10.48 16.04
CA ASN A 135 0.98 -10.70 17.40
C ASN A 135 0.17 -11.83 18.03
N PHE A 136 0.86 -12.71 18.73
CA PHE A 136 0.29 -13.73 19.59
C PHE A 136 0.58 -13.38 21.03
N GLY A 137 -0.44 -13.43 21.89
CA GLY A 137 -0.32 -13.15 23.31
C GLY A 137 -0.87 -14.30 24.14
N LEU A 138 -0.10 -14.68 25.14
CA LEU A 138 -0.48 -15.64 26.18
C LEU A 138 -0.39 -14.95 27.54
N LYS A 139 -1.48 -14.99 28.31
CA LYS A 139 -1.50 -14.49 29.69
C LYS A 139 -1.91 -15.63 30.62
N ILE A 140 -1.06 -15.93 31.58
CA ILE A 140 -1.26 -16.96 32.59
C ILE A 140 -1.21 -16.28 33.96
N GLY A 141 -2.17 -16.60 34.82
CA GLY A 141 -2.18 -16.20 36.24
C GLY A 141 -2.23 -17.46 37.11
N PHE A 142 -1.46 -17.44 38.16
CA PHE A 142 -1.37 -18.52 39.18
C PHE A 142 -2.07 -18.11 40.46
#